data_26ab88ec28bad65baa9c4ff081fc1608
#
_entry.id   26ab88ec28bad65baa9c4ff081fc1608
#
_cell.length_a   1.000
_cell.length_b   1.000
_cell.length_c   1.000
_cell.angle_alpha   90.00
_cell.angle_beta   90.00
_cell.angle_gamma   90.00
#
_symmetry.space_group_name_H-M   'P 1'
#
loop_
_entity.id
_entity.type
_entity.pdbx_description
1 polymer ?
#
loop_
_entity_poly.entity_id
_entity_poly.type
_entity_poly.pdbx_seq_one_letter_code
_entity_poly.pdbx_strand_id
1 'polypeptide(L)'
;MTAETIIELSGVEKRFGTLTAVRDLDLELVKGEFFSLLGPSGCGKTTALRMIAGFQEPSSGTIRIDGEDVSTVPANRRPTNMVFQSYAIFPHLDVGDNVGFGLHRSGLSRKERRARVSEALELVELGGYERRRANQLSGGQQQRVALARALVMRPKVLLLDEPLSALDKNLREAMQLELRRLQQSIGITFVMVTHDQYEAMTMSDRIGVMFNGQLEQVDTPQTLYASPGTRSVANFIGGMNFLPARLHNEGGGTLDMEIAGFGAMAVGRNPNVADHGRNALVGIRPEQLEIAAHRPEGYDSTVQCRVADIAFYGESIHYFVEVDGVPETMTVAVPNYFHSVDFTRGATAWLGVQAASVIDLGRNRDNETQQGEKT
;
A
#
# COMPACT_ATOMS: atom_id res chain seq x y z
N MET A 1 14.99 -6.68 -21.75
CA MET A 1 14.85 -8.03 -21.17
C MET A 1 13.47 -8.06 -20.53
N THR A 2 12.58 -8.96 -20.93
CA THR A 2 11.29 -9.17 -20.26
C THR A 2 11.58 -9.65 -18.85
N ALA A 3 11.05 -8.97 -17.83
CA ALA A 3 11.19 -9.37 -16.44
C ALA A 3 10.61 -10.79 -16.26
N GLU A 4 11.35 -11.67 -15.58
CA GLU A 4 10.93 -13.06 -15.34
C GLU A 4 9.85 -13.08 -14.26
N THR A 5 8.66 -13.64 -14.57
CA THR A 5 7.55 -13.80 -13.62
C THR A 5 7.87 -14.91 -12.64
N ILE A 6 7.74 -14.63 -11.33
CA ILE A 6 7.98 -15.60 -10.25
C ILE A 6 6.69 -16.13 -9.63
N ILE A 7 5.65 -15.30 -9.55
CA ILE A 7 4.31 -15.68 -9.09
C ILE A 7 3.30 -15.22 -10.13
N GLU A 8 2.37 -16.12 -10.48
CA GLU A 8 1.24 -15.85 -11.35
C GLU A 8 -0.04 -16.38 -10.67
N LEU A 9 -1.01 -15.49 -10.48
CA LEU A 9 -2.36 -15.85 -10.07
C LEU A 9 -3.30 -15.56 -11.23
N SER A 10 -4.12 -16.54 -11.62
CA SER A 10 -5.04 -16.44 -12.76
C SER A 10 -6.44 -16.83 -12.32
N GLY A 11 -7.36 -15.85 -12.28
CA GLY A 11 -8.76 -16.02 -11.89
C GLY A 11 -8.93 -16.63 -10.50
N VAL A 12 -8.03 -16.30 -9.55
CA VAL A 12 -8.01 -16.95 -8.23
C VAL A 12 -9.16 -16.46 -7.37
N GLU A 13 -9.97 -17.42 -6.89
CA GLU A 13 -11.09 -17.15 -6.00
C GLU A 13 -10.98 -17.95 -4.71
N LYS A 14 -11.45 -17.36 -3.59
CA LYS A 14 -11.62 -18.06 -2.31
C LYS A 14 -12.96 -17.79 -1.70
N ARG A 15 -13.71 -18.86 -1.47
CA ARG A 15 -15.02 -18.86 -0.80
C ARG A 15 -14.95 -19.59 0.54
N PHE A 16 -15.62 -19.04 1.54
CA PHE A 16 -15.86 -19.68 2.85
C PHE A 16 -17.38 -19.73 3.06
N GLY A 17 -18.02 -20.86 2.76
CA GLY A 17 -19.46 -20.94 2.74
C GLY A 17 -20.07 -19.95 1.75
N THR A 18 -20.85 -18.99 2.24
CA THR A 18 -21.49 -17.92 1.42
C THR A 18 -20.59 -16.72 1.22
N LEU A 19 -19.51 -16.59 1.99
CA LEU A 19 -18.60 -15.43 1.90
C LEU A 19 -17.54 -15.68 0.84
N THR A 20 -17.44 -14.79 -0.16
CA THR A 20 -16.32 -14.74 -1.10
C THR A 20 -15.28 -13.77 -0.57
N ALA A 21 -14.17 -14.32 -0.06
CA ALA A 21 -13.09 -13.52 0.55
C ALA A 21 -12.08 -12.97 -0.48
N VAL A 22 -11.89 -13.68 -1.60
CA VAL A 22 -11.09 -13.24 -2.74
C VAL A 22 -11.88 -13.58 -4.00
N ARG A 23 -11.95 -12.63 -4.93
CA ARG A 23 -12.74 -12.73 -6.18
C ARG A 23 -11.85 -12.42 -7.36
N ASP A 24 -11.82 -13.34 -8.34
CA ASP A 24 -11.23 -13.15 -9.66
C ASP A 24 -9.88 -12.40 -9.59
N LEU A 25 -8.97 -12.92 -8.77
CA LEU A 25 -7.68 -12.28 -8.53
C LEU A 25 -6.69 -12.69 -9.61
N ASP A 26 -6.35 -11.74 -10.49
CA ASP A 26 -5.26 -11.82 -11.46
C ASP A 26 -4.09 -10.97 -10.98
N LEU A 27 -2.90 -11.58 -10.87
CA LEU A 27 -1.71 -10.89 -10.41
C LEU A 27 -0.44 -11.59 -10.91
N GLU A 28 0.46 -10.80 -11.49
CA GLU A 28 1.80 -11.24 -11.85
C GLU A 28 2.85 -10.50 -11.04
N LEU A 29 3.76 -11.25 -10.41
CA LEU A 29 4.89 -10.70 -9.66
C LEU A 29 6.20 -11.09 -10.35
N VAL A 30 7.10 -10.12 -10.44
CA VAL A 30 8.41 -10.35 -11.08
C VAL A 30 9.46 -10.78 -10.06
N LYS A 31 10.46 -11.50 -10.55
CA LYS A 31 11.54 -12.02 -9.73
C LYS A 31 12.38 -10.88 -9.12
N GLY A 32 12.61 -10.95 -7.82
CA GLY A 32 13.42 -9.98 -7.08
C GLY A 32 12.71 -8.68 -6.73
N GLU A 33 11.39 -8.52 -7.02
CA GLU A 33 10.66 -7.35 -6.56
C GLU A 33 10.23 -7.44 -5.10
N PHE A 34 10.04 -6.30 -4.48
CA PHE A 34 9.31 -6.13 -3.23
C PHE A 34 7.88 -5.69 -3.56
N PHE A 35 6.93 -6.59 -3.40
CA PHE A 35 5.52 -6.34 -3.68
C PHE A 35 4.70 -6.26 -2.40
N SER A 36 3.79 -5.29 -2.30
CA SER A 36 2.85 -5.21 -1.18
C SER A 36 1.40 -5.33 -1.63
N LEU A 37 0.62 -6.16 -0.93
CA LEU A 37 -0.84 -6.12 -0.94
C LEU A 37 -1.32 -5.19 0.15
N LEU A 38 -1.99 -4.10 -0.23
CA LEU A 38 -2.47 -3.04 0.63
C LEU A 38 -4.00 -2.95 0.56
N GLY A 39 -4.66 -2.58 1.65
CA GLY A 39 -6.10 -2.40 1.68
C GLY A 39 -6.66 -2.44 3.10
N PRO A 40 -7.95 -2.12 3.31
CA PRO A 40 -8.58 -2.14 4.63
C PRO A 40 -8.63 -3.55 5.23
N SER A 41 -8.87 -3.61 6.54
CA SER A 41 -9.03 -4.89 7.24
C SER A 41 -10.20 -5.69 6.65
N GLY A 42 -10.00 -7.01 6.48
CA GLY A 42 -11.03 -7.90 5.93
C GLY A 42 -11.18 -7.89 4.41
N CYS A 43 -10.41 -7.13 3.63
CA CYS A 43 -10.52 -7.11 2.17
C CYS A 43 -9.90 -8.32 1.43
N GLY A 44 -9.35 -9.33 2.14
CA GLY A 44 -8.86 -10.57 1.54
C GLY A 44 -7.35 -10.74 1.43
N LYS A 45 -6.51 -9.76 1.78
CA LYS A 45 -5.04 -9.77 1.65
C LYS A 45 -4.38 -10.99 2.29
N THR A 46 -4.61 -11.21 3.58
CA THR A 46 -4.06 -12.38 4.32
C THR A 46 -4.56 -13.71 3.72
N THR A 47 -5.79 -13.75 3.19
CA THR A 47 -6.31 -14.92 2.49
C THR A 47 -5.54 -15.18 1.20
N ALA A 48 -5.30 -14.15 0.38
CA ALA A 48 -4.47 -14.25 -0.82
C ALA A 48 -3.04 -14.71 -0.48
N LEU A 49 -2.41 -14.10 0.53
CA LEU A 49 -1.07 -14.49 0.98
C LEU A 49 -1.02 -15.96 1.44
N ARG A 50 -2.02 -16.42 2.19
CA ARG A 50 -2.11 -17.82 2.66
C ARG A 50 -2.37 -18.81 1.53
N MET A 51 -3.05 -18.39 0.46
CA MET A 51 -3.19 -19.21 -0.75
C MET A 51 -1.85 -19.34 -1.48
N ILE A 52 -1.08 -18.25 -1.62
CA ILE A 52 0.28 -18.30 -2.19
C ILE A 52 1.20 -19.16 -1.32
N ALA A 53 1.09 -19.08 0.02
CA ALA A 53 1.87 -19.89 0.95
C ALA A 53 1.48 -21.37 0.99
N GLY A 54 0.31 -21.76 0.48
CA GLY A 54 -0.21 -23.14 0.53
C GLY A 54 -0.82 -23.55 1.85
N PHE A 55 -1.18 -22.58 2.71
CA PHE A 55 -1.97 -22.82 3.93
C PHE A 55 -3.48 -22.89 3.64
N GLN A 56 -3.90 -22.38 2.49
CA GLN A 56 -5.27 -22.46 1.99
C GLN A 56 -5.24 -22.79 0.50
N GLU A 57 -6.14 -23.67 0.06
CA GLU A 57 -6.34 -23.95 -1.35
C GLU A 57 -7.31 -22.92 -1.94
N PRO A 58 -7.11 -22.45 -3.18
CA PRO A 58 -8.09 -21.65 -3.89
C PRO A 58 -9.38 -22.45 -4.10
N SER A 59 -10.52 -21.77 -4.19
CA SER A 59 -11.81 -22.41 -4.55
C SER A 59 -11.92 -22.58 -6.07
N SER A 60 -11.28 -21.70 -6.84
CA SER A 60 -11.10 -21.75 -8.30
C SER A 60 -9.89 -20.93 -8.71
N GLY A 61 -9.48 -21.04 -9.98
CA GLY A 61 -8.31 -20.36 -10.52
C GLY A 61 -7.02 -21.14 -10.27
N THR A 62 -5.91 -20.57 -10.71
CA THR A 62 -4.59 -21.23 -10.70
C THR A 62 -3.55 -20.32 -10.06
N ILE A 63 -2.67 -20.93 -9.25
CA ILE A 63 -1.50 -20.27 -8.66
C ILE A 63 -0.25 -20.97 -9.16
N ARG A 64 0.63 -20.21 -9.83
CA ARG A 64 1.93 -20.70 -10.26
C ARG A 64 3.05 -19.98 -9.54
N ILE A 65 4.09 -20.73 -9.20
CA ILE A 65 5.32 -20.20 -8.61
C ILE A 65 6.49 -20.76 -9.40
N ASP A 66 7.32 -19.86 -9.96
CA ASP A 66 8.45 -20.24 -10.80
C ASP A 66 8.03 -21.15 -11.98
N GLY A 67 6.87 -20.84 -12.58
CA GLY A 67 6.27 -21.56 -13.72
C GLY A 67 5.51 -22.85 -13.34
N GLU A 68 5.65 -23.37 -12.12
CA GLU A 68 4.98 -24.61 -11.68
C GLU A 68 3.61 -24.30 -11.02
N ASP A 69 2.58 -25.07 -11.38
CA ASP A 69 1.27 -25.00 -10.72
C ASP A 69 1.35 -25.56 -9.31
N VAL A 70 1.08 -24.69 -8.32
CA VAL A 70 1.13 -25.03 -6.90
C VAL A 70 -0.24 -24.97 -6.23
N SER A 71 -1.32 -24.84 -6.98
CA SER A 71 -2.69 -24.61 -6.45
C SER A 71 -3.09 -25.61 -5.38
N THR A 72 -2.73 -26.90 -5.54
CA THR A 72 -2.99 -27.99 -4.59
C THR A 72 -1.75 -28.46 -3.82
N VAL A 73 -0.59 -27.83 -4.05
CA VAL A 73 0.67 -28.22 -3.38
C VAL A 73 0.66 -27.67 -1.94
N PRO A 74 0.88 -28.52 -0.91
CA PRO A 74 0.89 -28.07 0.49
C PRO A 74 2.10 -27.17 0.80
N ALA A 75 1.97 -26.28 1.79
CA ALA A 75 2.93 -25.25 2.16
C ALA A 75 4.38 -25.77 2.34
N ASN A 76 4.56 -26.95 2.91
CA ASN A 76 5.87 -27.52 3.17
C ASN A 76 6.62 -28.03 1.91
N ARG A 77 5.99 -28.00 0.75
CA ARG A 77 6.57 -28.40 -0.54
C ARG A 77 6.69 -27.23 -1.53
N ARG A 78 6.20 -26.03 -1.15
CA ARG A 78 6.32 -24.83 -1.99
C ARG A 78 7.69 -24.17 -1.82
N PRO A 79 8.23 -23.50 -2.85
CA PRO A 79 9.50 -22.76 -2.77
C PRO A 79 9.31 -21.42 -2.06
N THR A 80 8.42 -21.33 -1.09
CA THR A 80 8.08 -20.14 -0.33
C THR A 80 8.27 -20.36 1.16
N ASN A 81 8.58 -19.31 1.90
CA ASN A 81 8.48 -19.28 3.36
C ASN A 81 7.67 -18.07 3.82
N MET A 82 7.07 -18.18 4.99
CA MET A 82 6.20 -17.12 5.54
C MET A 82 6.65 -16.69 6.93
N VAL A 83 6.69 -15.37 7.13
CA VAL A 83 6.81 -14.75 8.46
C VAL A 83 5.42 -14.30 8.87
N PHE A 84 4.95 -14.81 10.01
CA PHE A 84 3.63 -14.50 10.56
C PHE A 84 3.66 -13.21 11.38
N GLN A 85 2.53 -12.56 11.53
CA GLN A 85 2.33 -11.34 12.32
C GLN A 85 2.84 -11.46 13.78
N SER A 86 2.64 -12.62 14.41
CA SER A 86 3.11 -12.91 15.77
C SER A 86 4.56 -13.39 15.85
N TYR A 87 5.30 -13.36 14.72
CA TYR A 87 6.65 -13.93 14.55
C TYR A 87 6.73 -15.44 14.82
N ALA A 88 5.81 -16.03 15.56
CA ALA A 88 5.68 -17.46 15.91
C ALA A 88 7.02 -18.08 16.37
N ILE A 89 7.77 -17.35 17.21
CA ILE A 89 9.04 -17.85 17.79
C ILE A 89 8.72 -18.92 18.84
N PHE A 90 9.47 -19.99 18.83
CA PHE A 90 9.36 -21.08 19.82
C PHE A 90 10.01 -20.63 21.13
N PRO A 91 9.25 -20.39 22.22
CA PRO A 91 9.78 -19.77 23.43
C PRO A 91 10.69 -20.70 24.25
N HIS A 92 10.60 -21.99 24.03
CA HIS A 92 11.37 -23.05 24.69
C HIS A 92 12.72 -23.34 24.01
N LEU A 93 12.93 -22.83 22.78
CA LEU A 93 14.15 -22.99 22.01
C LEU A 93 15.05 -21.75 22.14
N ASP A 94 16.35 -21.92 21.98
CA ASP A 94 17.26 -20.82 21.75
C ASP A 94 17.15 -20.25 20.32
N VAL A 95 17.86 -19.16 20.03
CA VAL A 95 17.86 -18.49 18.72
C VAL A 95 18.36 -19.43 17.62
N GLY A 96 19.44 -20.13 17.85
CA GLY A 96 20.04 -21.06 16.90
C GLY A 96 19.08 -22.22 16.54
N ASP A 97 18.41 -22.80 17.54
CA ASP A 97 17.44 -23.87 17.35
C ASP A 97 16.13 -23.35 16.70
N ASN A 98 15.69 -22.12 17.02
CA ASN A 98 14.58 -21.45 16.32
C ASN A 98 14.87 -21.32 14.83
N VAL A 99 16.01 -20.73 14.46
CA VAL A 99 16.40 -20.53 13.07
C VAL A 99 16.61 -21.88 12.37
N GLY A 100 17.30 -22.81 13.02
CA GLY A 100 17.62 -24.13 12.50
C GLY A 100 16.45 -25.12 12.43
N PHE A 101 15.26 -24.78 12.96
CA PHE A 101 14.13 -25.71 13.11
C PHE A 101 13.74 -26.39 11.80
N GLY A 102 13.60 -25.61 10.72
CA GLY A 102 13.25 -26.14 9.40
C GLY A 102 14.31 -27.08 8.80
N LEU A 103 15.59 -26.92 9.20
CA LEU A 103 16.69 -27.72 8.69
C LEU A 103 16.76 -29.15 9.26
N HIS A 104 15.94 -29.50 10.28
CA HIS A 104 15.97 -30.85 10.84
C HIS A 104 15.60 -31.95 9.83
N ARG A 105 14.82 -31.60 8.80
CA ARG A 105 14.40 -32.55 7.74
C ARG A 105 15.15 -32.36 6.42
N SER A 106 16.18 -31.51 6.38
CA SER A 106 16.89 -31.18 5.12
C SER A 106 17.97 -32.20 4.70
N GLY A 107 18.24 -33.25 5.50
CA GLY A 107 19.31 -34.19 5.23
C GLY A 107 20.74 -33.66 5.49
N LEU A 108 20.88 -32.38 5.89
CA LEU A 108 22.17 -31.75 6.16
C LEU A 108 22.81 -32.31 7.43
N SER A 109 24.16 -32.43 7.44
CA SER A 109 24.95 -32.74 8.63
C SER A 109 24.80 -31.64 9.70
N ARG A 110 25.11 -31.98 10.96
CA ARG A 110 25.08 -31.02 12.07
C ARG A 110 25.99 -29.80 11.82
N LYS A 111 27.16 -30.03 11.18
CA LYS A 111 28.10 -28.95 10.83
C LYS A 111 27.51 -28.00 9.80
N GLU A 112 26.92 -28.54 8.73
CA GLU A 112 26.29 -27.74 7.66
C GLU A 112 25.09 -26.95 8.19
N ARG A 113 24.25 -27.56 9.04
CA ARG A 113 23.11 -26.85 9.66
C ARG A 113 23.58 -25.67 10.50
N ARG A 114 24.63 -25.85 11.33
CA ARG A 114 25.20 -24.77 12.13
C ARG A 114 25.75 -23.64 11.25
N ALA A 115 26.46 -23.98 10.17
CA ALA A 115 26.98 -22.98 9.24
C ALA A 115 25.85 -22.17 8.59
N ARG A 116 24.77 -22.83 8.14
CA ARG A 116 23.60 -22.12 7.57
C ARG A 116 22.88 -21.24 8.59
N VAL A 117 22.75 -21.69 9.83
CA VAL A 117 22.15 -20.90 10.91
C VAL A 117 22.98 -19.66 11.18
N SER A 118 24.32 -19.79 11.29
CA SER A 118 25.22 -18.64 11.46
C SER A 118 25.11 -17.66 10.31
N GLU A 119 25.17 -18.14 9.05
CA GLU A 119 24.97 -17.32 7.84
C GLU A 119 23.63 -16.56 7.87
N ALA A 120 22.54 -17.25 8.22
CA ALA A 120 21.21 -16.61 8.29
C ALA A 120 21.10 -15.57 9.40
N LEU A 121 21.77 -15.77 10.54
CA LEU A 121 21.82 -14.81 11.63
C LEU A 121 22.69 -13.60 11.29
N GLU A 122 23.80 -13.79 10.56
CA GLU A 122 24.63 -12.69 10.05
C GLU A 122 23.87 -11.79 9.08
N LEU A 123 23.06 -12.38 8.17
CA LEU A 123 22.20 -11.64 7.23
C LEU A 123 21.21 -10.67 7.92
N VAL A 124 20.76 -11.00 9.13
CA VAL A 124 19.83 -10.18 9.91
C VAL A 124 20.52 -9.47 11.10
N GLU A 125 21.85 -9.31 11.06
CA GLU A 125 22.64 -8.62 12.07
C GLU A 125 22.50 -9.19 13.50
N LEU A 126 22.29 -10.50 13.63
CA LEU A 126 22.21 -11.23 14.89
C LEU A 126 23.33 -12.26 15.06
N GLY A 127 24.49 -12.07 14.41
CA GLY A 127 25.67 -12.91 14.62
C GLY A 127 26.06 -12.99 16.09
N GLY A 128 26.32 -14.19 16.61
CA GLY A 128 26.66 -14.41 18.02
C GLY A 128 25.49 -14.52 18.99
N TYR A 129 24.23 -14.47 18.50
CA TYR A 129 23.02 -14.59 19.34
C TYR A 129 22.50 -16.04 19.45
N GLU A 130 23.16 -17.02 18.85
CA GLU A 130 22.68 -18.40 18.70
C GLU A 130 22.21 -19.04 20.01
N ARG A 131 22.89 -18.73 21.13
CA ARG A 131 22.60 -19.32 22.46
C ARG A 131 21.62 -18.52 23.31
N ARG A 132 21.14 -17.35 22.83
CA ARG A 132 20.17 -16.56 23.56
C ARG A 132 18.77 -17.18 23.46
N ARG A 133 17.97 -16.99 24.50
CA ARG A 133 16.57 -17.43 24.53
C ARG A 133 15.65 -16.34 23.99
N ALA A 134 14.48 -16.72 23.47
CA ALA A 134 13.50 -15.80 22.91
C ALA A 134 13.06 -14.68 23.88
N ASN A 135 12.98 -14.95 25.19
CA ASN A 135 12.60 -13.98 26.21
C ASN A 135 13.70 -12.95 26.57
N GLN A 136 14.90 -13.12 26.02
CA GLN A 136 16.02 -12.19 26.17
C GLN A 136 16.13 -11.20 24.99
N LEU A 137 15.18 -11.28 24.04
CA LEU A 137 15.19 -10.50 22.82
C LEU A 137 14.15 -9.38 22.86
N SER A 138 14.50 -8.21 22.32
CA SER A 138 13.54 -7.15 22.03
C SER A 138 12.58 -7.57 20.87
N GLY A 139 11.46 -6.87 20.69
CA GLY A 139 10.51 -7.14 19.60
C GLY A 139 11.18 -7.13 18.21
N GLY A 140 12.03 -6.14 17.92
CA GLY A 140 12.78 -6.10 16.66
C GLY A 140 13.77 -7.27 16.50
N GLN A 141 14.45 -7.69 17.60
CA GLN A 141 15.30 -8.87 17.55
C GLN A 141 14.52 -10.16 17.33
N GLN A 142 13.31 -10.29 17.90
CA GLN A 142 12.42 -11.43 17.64
C GLN A 142 11.99 -11.48 16.18
N GLN A 143 11.68 -10.34 15.59
CA GLN A 143 11.35 -10.23 14.15
C GLN A 143 12.54 -10.68 13.28
N ARG A 144 13.76 -10.20 13.56
CA ARG A 144 14.97 -10.63 12.85
C ARG A 144 15.21 -12.14 12.97
N VAL A 145 14.95 -12.75 14.13
CA VAL A 145 15.01 -14.22 14.29
C VAL A 145 13.98 -14.92 13.42
N ALA A 146 12.74 -14.40 13.34
CA ALA A 146 11.72 -14.96 12.46
C ALA A 146 12.09 -14.85 10.98
N LEU A 147 12.70 -13.73 10.57
CA LEU A 147 13.26 -13.54 9.23
C LEU A 147 14.39 -14.53 8.93
N ALA A 148 15.38 -14.66 9.84
CA ALA A 148 16.47 -15.63 9.69
C ALA A 148 15.94 -17.06 9.55
N ARG A 149 14.92 -17.43 10.36
CA ARG A 149 14.26 -18.75 10.28
C ARG A 149 13.58 -18.98 8.92
N ALA A 150 13.00 -17.96 8.34
CA ALA A 150 12.40 -18.06 7.01
C ALA A 150 13.46 -18.10 5.90
N LEU A 151 14.55 -17.35 6.02
CA LEU A 151 15.61 -17.27 5.03
C LEU A 151 16.56 -18.46 5.02
N VAL A 152 16.76 -19.13 6.18
CA VAL A 152 17.70 -20.28 6.30
C VAL A 152 17.37 -21.43 5.34
N MET A 153 16.12 -21.53 4.93
CA MET A 153 15.62 -22.53 3.97
C MET A 153 15.91 -22.13 2.51
N ARG A 154 16.39 -20.92 2.26
CA ARG A 154 16.67 -20.34 0.92
C ARG A 154 15.46 -20.41 -0.01
N PRO A 155 14.32 -19.81 0.38
CA PRO A 155 13.12 -19.78 -0.46
C PRO A 155 13.34 -18.91 -1.70
N LYS A 156 12.55 -19.16 -2.77
CA LYS A 156 12.49 -18.26 -3.94
C LYS A 156 11.66 -17.01 -3.64
N VAL A 157 10.66 -17.15 -2.76
CA VAL A 157 9.75 -16.06 -2.36
C VAL A 157 9.62 -16.04 -0.83
N LEU A 158 9.74 -14.86 -0.23
CA LEU A 158 9.46 -14.62 1.18
C LEU A 158 8.12 -13.90 1.31
N LEU A 159 7.21 -14.48 2.08
CA LEU A 159 5.88 -13.96 2.36
C LEU A 159 5.84 -13.35 3.76
N LEU A 160 5.31 -12.12 3.89
CA LEU A 160 5.29 -11.35 5.14
C LEU A 160 3.85 -10.96 5.47
N ASP A 161 3.29 -11.49 6.57
CA ASP A 161 1.93 -11.17 7.03
C ASP A 161 2.00 -10.11 8.13
N GLU A 162 1.78 -8.84 7.80
CA GLU A 162 1.85 -7.66 8.68
C GLU A 162 3.10 -7.65 9.59
N PRO A 163 4.32 -7.73 9.02
CA PRO A 163 5.53 -8.00 9.79
C PRO A 163 5.92 -6.91 10.79
N LEU A 164 5.41 -5.68 10.62
CA LEU A 164 5.81 -4.51 11.43
C LEU A 164 4.69 -4.04 12.39
N SER A 165 3.52 -4.69 12.38
CA SER A 165 2.33 -4.22 13.11
C SER A 165 2.49 -4.18 14.64
N ALA A 166 3.38 -5.00 15.20
CA ALA A 166 3.63 -5.09 16.65
C ALA A 166 4.70 -4.10 17.17
N LEU A 167 5.30 -3.28 16.29
CA LEU A 167 6.39 -2.36 16.62
C LEU A 167 5.88 -0.94 16.89
N ASP A 168 6.57 -0.20 17.79
CA ASP A 168 6.39 1.24 17.92
C ASP A 168 6.85 2.00 16.67
N LYS A 169 6.46 3.28 16.53
CA LYS A 169 6.70 4.09 15.33
C LYS A 169 8.18 4.16 14.96
N ASN A 170 9.06 4.50 15.89
CA ASN A 170 10.48 4.71 15.59
C ASN A 170 11.16 3.41 15.16
N LEU A 171 10.87 2.31 15.87
CA LEU A 171 11.40 0.99 15.54
C LEU A 171 10.84 0.50 14.20
N ARG A 172 9.57 0.77 13.90
CA ARG A 172 8.94 0.43 12.63
C ARG A 172 9.64 1.10 11.45
N GLU A 173 9.86 2.42 11.51
CA GLU A 173 10.57 3.18 10.46
C GLU A 173 11.99 2.64 10.23
N ALA A 174 12.74 2.34 11.29
CA ALA A 174 14.07 1.74 11.17
C ALA A 174 14.00 0.35 10.50
N MET A 175 13.03 -0.49 10.91
CA MET A 175 12.84 -1.84 10.37
C MET A 175 12.37 -1.86 8.90
N GLN A 176 11.62 -0.86 8.45
CA GLN A 176 11.24 -0.71 7.03
C GLN A 176 12.49 -0.59 6.15
N LEU A 177 13.39 0.32 6.51
CA LEU A 177 14.64 0.53 5.77
C LEU A 177 15.53 -0.71 5.80
N GLU A 178 15.59 -1.39 6.94
CA GLU A 178 16.37 -2.62 7.10
C GLU A 178 15.83 -3.76 6.24
N LEU A 179 14.51 -4.00 6.26
CA LEU A 179 13.86 -5.00 5.43
C LEU A 179 14.09 -4.75 3.93
N ARG A 180 14.01 -3.50 3.50
CA ARG A 180 14.28 -3.12 2.11
C ARG A 180 15.73 -3.39 1.71
N ARG A 181 16.70 -3.01 2.57
CA ARG A 181 18.12 -3.30 2.35
C ARG A 181 18.41 -4.80 2.32
N LEU A 182 17.80 -5.55 3.24
CA LEU A 182 17.92 -7.00 3.29
C LEU A 182 17.42 -7.64 1.99
N GLN A 183 16.23 -7.26 1.52
CA GLN A 183 15.67 -7.76 0.27
C GLN A 183 16.59 -7.47 -0.92
N GLN A 184 17.11 -6.24 -1.04
CA GLN A 184 18.04 -5.86 -2.10
C GLN A 184 19.35 -6.65 -2.05
N SER A 185 19.87 -6.93 -0.85
CA SER A 185 21.12 -7.69 -0.69
C SER A 185 20.99 -9.16 -1.04
N ILE A 186 19.82 -9.77 -0.76
CA ILE A 186 19.55 -11.20 -1.03
C ILE A 186 19.04 -11.40 -2.45
N GLY A 187 18.30 -10.43 -3.00
CA GLY A 187 17.77 -10.47 -4.38
C GLY A 187 16.61 -11.43 -4.61
N ILE A 188 15.95 -11.93 -3.54
CA ILE A 188 14.73 -12.76 -3.68
C ILE A 188 13.47 -11.89 -3.69
N THR A 189 12.37 -12.45 -4.17
CA THR A 189 11.07 -11.77 -4.19
C THR A 189 10.45 -11.72 -2.79
N PHE A 190 10.00 -10.55 -2.36
CA PHE A 190 9.24 -10.36 -1.13
C PHE A 190 7.79 -10.01 -1.46
N VAL A 191 6.85 -10.67 -0.80
CA VAL A 191 5.41 -10.34 -0.87
C VAL A 191 4.94 -10.02 0.53
N MET A 192 4.55 -8.78 0.76
CA MET A 192 4.09 -8.28 2.05
C MET A 192 2.60 -7.98 2.02
N VAL A 193 1.91 -8.30 3.10
CA VAL A 193 0.57 -7.81 3.38
C VAL A 193 0.67 -6.77 4.48
N THR A 194 0.05 -5.62 4.27
CA THR A 194 -0.06 -4.57 5.27
C THR A 194 -1.37 -3.80 5.12
N HIS A 195 -1.79 -3.12 6.16
CA HIS A 195 -2.83 -2.10 6.14
C HIS A 195 -2.27 -0.69 6.31
N ASP A 196 -0.95 -0.57 6.52
CA ASP A 196 -0.25 0.70 6.68
C ASP A 196 0.27 1.18 5.30
N GLN A 197 -0.20 2.36 4.90
CA GLN A 197 0.16 2.97 3.61
C GLN A 197 1.64 3.37 3.56
N TYR A 198 2.19 3.87 4.68
CA TYR A 198 3.58 4.30 4.75
C TYR A 198 4.53 3.12 4.57
N GLU A 199 4.20 1.96 5.15
CA GLU A 199 4.96 0.72 4.94
C GLU A 199 4.99 0.33 3.46
N ALA A 200 3.81 0.26 2.83
CA ALA A 200 3.70 -0.10 1.42
C ALA A 200 4.44 0.89 0.51
N MET A 201 4.22 2.19 0.71
CA MET A 201 4.80 3.27 -0.10
C MET A 201 6.33 3.35 0.01
N THR A 202 6.88 3.06 1.20
CA THR A 202 8.32 3.20 1.46
C THR A 202 9.14 2.00 0.97
N MET A 203 8.58 0.78 1.06
CA MET A 203 9.35 -0.44 0.83
C MET A 203 9.13 -1.07 -0.54
N SER A 204 7.98 -0.84 -1.20
CA SER A 204 7.57 -1.63 -2.35
C SER A 204 8.05 -1.05 -3.68
N ASP A 205 8.37 -1.93 -4.61
CA ASP A 205 8.55 -1.57 -6.02
C ASP A 205 7.19 -1.39 -6.70
N ARG A 206 6.21 -2.26 -6.33
CA ARG A 206 4.81 -2.18 -6.77
C ARG A 206 3.88 -2.52 -5.61
N ILE A 207 2.70 -1.92 -5.63
CA ILE A 207 1.64 -2.13 -4.62
C ILE A 207 0.36 -2.55 -5.35
N GLY A 208 -0.26 -3.62 -4.87
CA GLY A 208 -1.61 -4.02 -5.25
C GLY A 208 -2.60 -3.53 -4.19
N VAL A 209 -3.56 -2.71 -4.59
CA VAL A 209 -4.60 -2.19 -3.68
C VAL A 209 -5.84 -3.04 -3.78
N MET A 210 -6.27 -3.62 -2.65
CA MET A 210 -7.42 -4.53 -2.58
C MET A 210 -8.59 -3.92 -1.81
N PHE A 211 -9.80 -4.06 -2.38
CA PHE A 211 -11.07 -3.77 -1.71
C PHE A 211 -12.05 -4.92 -1.94
N ASN A 212 -12.81 -5.30 -0.92
CA ASN A 212 -13.92 -6.28 -1.01
C ASN A 212 -13.55 -7.58 -1.74
N GLY A 213 -12.33 -8.06 -1.56
CA GLY A 213 -11.83 -9.28 -2.18
C GLY A 213 -11.32 -9.13 -3.62
N GLN A 214 -11.30 -7.92 -4.18
CA GLN A 214 -10.84 -7.62 -5.53
C GLN A 214 -9.59 -6.76 -5.54
N LEU A 215 -8.74 -6.95 -6.52
CA LEU A 215 -7.57 -6.12 -6.80
C LEU A 215 -8.02 -4.97 -7.70
N GLU A 216 -8.01 -3.72 -7.17
CA GLU A 216 -8.49 -2.57 -7.94
C GLU A 216 -7.41 -1.93 -8.81
N GLN A 217 -6.17 -1.87 -8.30
CA GLN A 217 -5.05 -1.30 -9.05
C GLN A 217 -3.73 -1.92 -8.59
N VAL A 218 -2.82 -2.14 -9.53
CA VAL A 218 -1.43 -2.54 -9.26
C VAL A 218 -0.52 -1.57 -9.98
N ASP A 219 0.32 -0.87 -9.21
CA ASP A 219 1.23 0.11 -9.79
C ASP A 219 2.41 0.41 -8.86
N THR A 220 3.34 1.27 -9.33
CA THR A 220 4.37 1.84 -8.45
C THR A 220 3.74 2.75 -7.40
N PRO A 221 4.38 2.95 -6.24
CA PRO A 221 3.90 3.90 -5.22
C PRO A 221 3.60 5.29 -5.79
N GLN A 222 4.49 5.81 -6.64
CA GLN A 222 4.35 7.12 -7.26
C GLN A 222 3.11 7.20 -8.17
N THR A 223 2.86 6.17 -9.00
CA THR A 223 1.71 6.14 -9.90
C THR A 223 0.40 6.04 -9.12
N LEU A 224 0.34 5.18 -8.09
CA LEU A 224 -0.85 5.06 -7.23
C LEU A 224 -1.22 6.39 -6.55
N TYR A 225 -0.22 7.17 -6.17
CA TYR A 225 -0.41 8.48 -5.56
C TYR A 225 -0.83 9.56 -6.56
N ALA A 226 -0.14 9.63 -7.71
CA ALA A 226 -0.34 10.67 -8.72
C ALA A 226 -1.51 10.39 -9.67
N SER A 227 -1.82 9.11 -9.94
CA SER A 227 -2.80 8.69 -10.96
C SER A 227 -3.64 7.51 -10.47
N PRO A 228 -4.36 7.64 -9.32
CA PRO A 228 -5.25 6.60 -8.84
C PRO A 228 -6.37 6.34 -9.86
N GLY A 229 -6.68 5.05 -10.12
CA GLY A 229 -7.68 4.65 -11.11
C GLY A 229 -9.13 4.77 -10.63
N THR A 230 -9.35 4.82 -9.31
CA THR A 230 -10.68 4.89 -8.71
C THR A 230 -10.71 5.85 -7.52
N ARG A 231 -11.92 6.32 -7.16
CA ARG A 231 -12.13 7.11 -5.93
C ARG A 231 -11.65 6.36 -4.67
N SER A 232 -11.90 5.04 -4.62
CA SER A 232 -11.49 4.19 -3.49
C SER A 232 -9.98 4.19 -3.31
N VAL A 233 -9.22 3.98 -4.39
CA VAL A 233 -7.76 4.03 -4.39
C VAL A 233 -7.27 5.43 -4.03
N ALA A 234 -7.84 6.48 -4.64
CA ALA A 234 -7.48 7.88 -4.39
C ALA A 234 -7.62 8.26 -2.91
N ASN A 235 -8.74 7.84 -2.28
CA ASN A 235 -9.03 8.11 -0.87
C ASN A 235 -8.19 7.28 0.09
N PHE A 236 -7.86 6.05 -0.32
CA PHE A 236 -7.09 5.13 0.52
C PHE A 236 -5.59 5.46 0.48
N ILE A 237 -5.05 5.90 -0.65
CA ILE A 237 -3.65 6.30 -0.82
C ILE A 237 -3.50 7.80 -0.53
N GLY A 238 -3.39 8.15 0.75
CA GLY A 238 -3.31 9.54 1.21
C GLY A 238 -4.66 10.27 1.23
N GLY A 239 -4.70 11.48 1.75
CA GLY A 239 -5.89 12.34 1.74
C GLY A 239 -6.21 12.87 0.34
N MET A 240 -7.51 13.13 0.06
CA MET A 240 -7.97 13.67 -1.22
C MET A 240 -9.18 14.57 -1.00
N ASN A 241 -9.20 15.76 -1.58
CA ASN A 241 -10.38 16.58 -1.74
C ASN A 241 -11.09 16.16 -3.02
N PHE A 242 -12.32 15.70 -2.92
CA PHE A 242 -13.13 15.29 -4.06
C PHE A 242 -14.05 16.42 -4.49
N LEU A 243 -14.02 16.77 -5.78
CA LEU A 243 -14.78 17.87 -6.33
C LEU A 243 -15.60 17.38 -7.51
N PRO A 244 -16.92 17.65 -7.51
CA PRO A 244 -17.73 17.45 -8.71
C PRO A 244 -17.21 18.32 -9.86
N ALA A 245 -17.19 17.74 -11.05
CA ALA A 245 -16.81 18.48 -12.25
C ALA A 245 -17.78 18.16 -13.41
N ARG A 246 -17.86 19.04 -14.38
CA ARG A 246 -18.61 18.84 -15.61
C ARG A 246 -17.64 18.82 -16.79
N LEU A 247 -17.58 17.71 -17.49
CA LEU A 247 -16.79 17.58 -18.70
C LEU A 247 -17.48 18.28 -19.88
N HIS A 248 -16.77 19.20 -20.53
CA HIS A 248 -17.23 19.91 -21.72
C HIS A 248 -16.63 19.36 -22.99
N ASN A 249 -15.34 19.07 -23.01
CA ASN A 249 -14.63 18.61 -24.18
C ASN A 249 -13.46 17.67 -23.81
N GLU A 250 -13.10 16.78 -24.75
CA GLU A 250 -11.93 15.91 -24.66
C GLU A 250 -11.06 16.13 -25.89
N GLY A 251 -9.79 16.39 -25.71
CA GLY A 251 -8.87 16.54 -26.83
C GLY A 251 -7.40 16.64 -26.42
N GLY A 252 -6.50 16.07 -27.23
CA GLY A 252 -5.07 16.27 -27.06
C GLY A 252 -4.44 15.73 -25.76
N GLY A 253 -5.12 14.81 -25.06
CA GLY A 253 -4.63 14.30 -23.75
C GLY A 253 -5.08 15.13 -22.54
N THR A 254 -5.95 16.13 -22.76
CA THR A 254 -6.56 16.97 -21.72
C THR A 254 -8.08 16.90 -21.76
N LEU A 255 -8.69 17.23 -20.64
CA LEU A 255 -10.13 17.27 -20.41
C LEU A 255 -10.51 18.68 -19.99
N ASP A 256 -11.32 19.36 -20.80
CA ASP A 256 -11.84 20.69 -20.44
C ASP A 256 -13.02 20.51 -19.49
N MET A 257 -12.83 20.86 -18.23
CA MET A 257 -13.79 20.64 -17.15
C MET A 257 -14.16 21.96 -16.46
N GLU A 258 -15.43 22.05 -16.07
CA GLU A 258 -15.91 23.04 -15.09
C GLU A 258 -15.91 22.37 -13.71
N ILE A 259 -15.03 22.80 -12.83
CA ILE A 259 -14.83 22.22 -11.50
C ILE A 259 -15.58 23.04 -10.45
N ALA A 260 -16.38 22.39 -9.62
CA ALA A 260 -17.13 23.07 -8.56
C ALA A 260 -16.22 23.94 -7.68
N GLY A 261 -16.60 25.23 -7.54
CA GLY A 261 -15.86 26.24 -6.78
C GLY A 261 -14.63 26.83 -7.50
N PHE A 262 -14.03 26.13 -8.46
CA PHE A 262 -12.76 26.54 -9.08
C PHE A 262 -12.92 27.02 -10.55
N GLY A 263 -14.06 26.75 -11.19
CA GLY A 263 -14.34 27.18 -12.57
C GLY A 263 -13.72 26.28 -13.63
N ALA A 264 -13.56 26.85 -14.85
CA ALA A 264 -13.08 26.10 -15.99
C ALA A 264 -11.57 25.85 -15.95
N MET A 265 -11.16 24.59 -16.15
CA MET A 265 -9.74 24.18 -16.15
C MET A 265 -9.51 23.06 -17.18
N ALA A 266 -8.31 23.06 -17.79
CA ALA A 266 -7.84 21.97 -18.63
C ALA A 266 -7.05 20.97 -17.77
N VAL A 267 -7.67 19.84 -17.43
CA VAL A 267 -7.12 18.80 -16.56
C VAL A 267 -6.47 17.70 -17.40
N GLY A 268 -5.31 17.20 -16.98
CA GLY A 268 -4.66 16.07 -17.63
C GLY A 268 -5.51 14.79 -17.54
N ARG A 269 -5.65 14.06 -18.66
CA ARG A 269 -6.37 12.78 -18.67
C ARG A 269 -5.60 11.75 -17.85
N ASN A 270 -6.27 11.09 -16.92
CA ASN A 270 -5.71 9.99 -16.15
C ASN A 270 -5.79 8.67 -16.95
N PRO A 271 -4.65 8.03 -17.31
CA PRO A 271 -4.65 6.81 -18.11
C PRO A 271 -5.29 5.60 -17.40
N ASN A 272 -5.39 5.65 -16.07
CA ASN A 272 -5.98 4.59 -15.25
C ASN A 272 -7.51 4.70 -15.13
N VAL A 273 -8.12 5.74 -15.71
CA VAL A 273 -9.57 5.95 -15.74
C VAL A 273 -10.16 5.50 -17.08
N ALA A 274 -11.08 4.57 -17.02
CA ALA A 274 -11.68 3.97 -18.22
C ALA A 274 -12.92 4.72 -18.74
N ASP A 275 -13.68 5.40 -17.87
CA ASP A 275 -14.98 6.02 -18.19
C ASP A 275 -15.02 7.49 -17.78
N HIS A 276 -15.17 8.37 -18.78
CA HIS A 276 -15.30 9.82 -18.62
C HIS A 276 -16.74 10.23 -19.00
N GLY A 277 -17.63 10.30 -18.01
CA GLY A 277 -18.98 10.81 -18.22
C GLY A 277 -19.04 12.34 -18.16
N ARG A 278 -20.16 12.94 -18.67
CA ARG A 278 -20.39 14.39 -18.52
C ARG A 278 -20.32 14.89 -17.08
N ASN A 279 -20.79 14.09 -16.13
CA ASN A 279 -20.65 14.32 -14.71
C ASN A 279 -19.37 13.61 -14.25
N ALA A 280 -18.31 14.36 -14.11
CA ALA A 280 -16.99 13.89 -13.70
C ALA A 280 -16.73 14.12 -12.20
N LEU A 281 -15.77 13.40 -11.66
CA LEU A 281 -15.18 13.61 -10.35
C LEU A 281 -13.71 13.94 -10.56
N VAL A 282 -13.22 14.95 -9.87
CA VAL A 282 -11.79 15.23 -9.80
C VAL A 282 -11.32 15.22 -8.35
N GLY A 283 -10.03 14.98 -8.16
CA GLY A 283 -9.38 15.00 -6.86
C GLY A 283 -8.26 16.04 -6.81
N ILE A 284 -8.08 16.67 -5.65
CA ILE A 284 -6.93 17.52 -5.36
C ILE A 284 -6.34 17.08 -4.02
N ARG A 285 -5.04 16.78 -4.01
CA ARG A 285 -4.34 16.44 -2.77
C ARG A 285 -4.29 17.65 -1.84
N PRO A 286 -4.46 17.49 -0.51
CA PRO A 286 -4.42 18.60 0.45
C PRO A 286 -3.15 19.45 0.37
N GLU A 287 -2.00 18.85 0.12
CA GLU A 287 -0.70 19.52 0.00
C GLU A 287 -0.46 20.17 -1.37
N GLN A 288 -1.36 19.98 -2.32
CA GLN A 288 -1.32 20.61 -3.65
C GLN A 288 -2.14 21.91 -3.74
N LEU A 289 -2.82 22.25 -2.64
CA LEU A 289 -3.54 23.51 -2.49
C LEU A 289 -2.66 24.52 -1.76
N GLU A 290 -2.52 25.72 -2.33
CA GLU A 290 -1.95 26.87 -1.62
C GLU A 290 -3.05 27.58 -0.84
N ILE A 291 -2.76 27.98 0.40
CA ILE A 291 -3.64 28.88 1.17
C ILE A 291 -2.91 30.17 1.50
N ALA A 292 -3.51 31.33 1.20
CA ALA A 292 -2.90 32.64 1.35
C ALA A 292 -3.88 33.67 1.90
N ALA A 293 -3.37 34.72 2.58
CA ALA A 293 -4.18 35.84 3.08
C ALA A 293 -4.71 36.74 1.95
N HIS A 294 -3.97 36.80 0.85
CA HIS A 294 -4.32 37.56 -0.36
C HIS A 294 -4.37 36.63 -1.55
N ARG A 295 -5.06 37.05 -2.62
CA ARG A 295 -5.16 36.28 -3.85
C ARG A 295 -3.75 35.93 -4.37
N PRO A 296 -3.38 34.63 -4.40
CA PRO A 296 -2.06 34.20 -4.85
C PRO A 296 -1.95 34.36 -6.38
N GLU A 297 -0.75 34.76 -6.86
CA GLU A 297 -0.45 34.89 -8.29
C GLU A 297 0.17 33.57 -8.82
N GLY A 298 0.03 33.35 -10.14
CA GLY A 298 0.68 32.22 -10.82
C GLY A 298 -0.05 30.88 -10.69
N TYR A 299 -1.30 30.86 -10.23
CA TYR A 299 -2.17 29.69 -10.19
C TYR A 299 -3.19 29.72 -11.34
N ASP A 300 -3.55 28.53 -11.85
CA ASP A 300 -4.56 28.43 -12.93
C ASP A 300 -5.96 28.77 -12.44
N SER A 301 -6.26 28.46 -11.17
CA SER A 301 -7.49 28.92 -10.52
C SER A 301 -7.21 29.40 -9.09
N THR A 302 -7.95 30.42 -8.70
CA THR A 302 -7.93 30.96 -7.32
C THR A 302 -9.34 31.24 -6.84
N VAL A 303 -9.65 30.82 -5.60
CA VAL A 303 -10.98 30.97 -5.01
C VAL A 303 -10.89 31.47 -3.57
N GLN A 304 -11.85 32.29 -3.16
CA GLN A 304 -12.00 32.67 -1.77
C GLN A 304 -12.58 31.54 -0.94
N CYS A 305 -12.08 31.36 0.28
CA CYS A 305 -12.56 30.35 1.21
C CYS A 305 -12.70 30.92 2.63
N ARG A 306 -13.45 30.21 3.48
CA ARG A 306 -13.53 30.47 4.90
C ARG A 306 -12.90 29.34 5.68
N VAL A 307 -11.97 29.62 6.59
CA VAL A 307 -11.36 28.64 7.48
C VAL A 307 -12.40 28.18 8.51
N ALA A 308 -12.86 26.93 8.38
CA ALA A 308 -13.84 26.33 9.28
C ALA A 308 -13.18 25.78 10.54
N ASP A 309 -12.05 25.09 10.40
CA ASP A 309 -11.29 24.53 11.52
C ASP A 309 -9.80 24.38 11.20
N ILE A 310 -8.97 24.07 12.22
CA ILE A 310 -7.51 23.97 12.09
C ILE A 310 -7.04 22.81 12.98
N ALA A 311 -6.20 21.93 12.43
CA ALA A 311 -5.56 20.86 13.17
C ALA A 311 -4.03 20.92 13.03
N PHE A 312 -3.32 20.87 14.16
CA PHE A 312 -1.87 20.89 14.22
C PHE A 312 -1.31 19.47 14.38
N TYR A 313 -0.52 19.02 13.41
CA TYR A 313 0.10 17.68 13.39
C TYR A 313 1.62 17.70 13.68
N GLY A 314 2.15 18.83 14.15
CA GLY A 314 3.58 19.00 14.42
C GLY A 314 4.35 19.38 13.16
N GLU A 315 4.53 18.47 12.24
CA GLU A 315 5.23 18.69 10.95
C GLU A 315 4.38 19.42 9.91
N SER A 316 3.04 19.40 10.05
CA SER A 316 2.10 20.08 9.18
C SER A 316 0.95 20.70 9.95
N ILE A 317 0.30 21.70 9.34
CA ILE A 317 -0.94 22.32 9.77
C ILE A 317 -1.99 21.99 8.72
N HIS A 318 -3.12 21.43 9.15
CA HIS A 318 -4.26 21.18 8.28
C HIS A 318 -5.33 22.23 8.51
N TYR A 319 -5.65 22.98 7.47
CA TYR A 319 -6.77 23.91 7.45
C TYR A 319 -7.96 23.23 6.79
N PHE A 320 -9.09 23.21 7.50
CA PHE A 320 -10.37 22.77 6.95
C PHE A 320 -11.11 23.99 6.47
N VAL A 321 -11.39 24.06 5.17
CA VAL A 321 -11.92 25.26 4.53
C VAL A 321 -13.21 24.98 3.78
N GLU A 322 -14.11 25.97 3.80
CA GLU A 322 -15.36 25.98 3.05
C GLU A 322 -15.20 26.89 1.82
N VAL A 323 -15.56 26.38 0.66
CA VAL A 323 -15.52 27.07 -0.63
C VAL A 323 -16.93 27.13 -1.19
N ASP A 324 -17.35 28.30 -1.68
CA ASP A 324 -18.67 28.47 -2.30
C ASP A 324 -18.82 27.56 -3.52
N GLY A 325 -19.93 26.80 -3.60
CA GLY A 325 -20.19 25.85 -4.66
C GLY A 325 -19.53 24.47 -4.49
N VAL A 326 -18.74 24.27 -3.43
CA VAL A 326 -18.18 22.95 -3.06
C VAL A 326 -19.00 22.38 -1.89
N PRO A 327 -19.60 21.17 -2.05
CA PRO A 327 -20.52 20.64 -1.04
C PRO A 327 -19.82 20.20 0.25
N GLU A 328 -18.58 19.75 0.16
CA GLU A 328 -17.82 19.22 1.30
C GLU A 328 -16.71 20.18 1.73
N THR A 329 -16.39 20.18 3.03
CA THR A 329 -15.23 20.91 3.55
C THR A 329 -13.95 20.34 2.96
N MET A 330 -13.11 21.21 2.41
CA MET A 330 -11.82 20.84 1.85
C MET A 330 -10.72 20.90 2.90
N THR A 331 -9.72 20.05 2.74
CA THR A 331 -8.52 20.05 3.58
C THR A 331 -7.35 20.65 2.80
N VAL A 332 -6.61 21.56 3.41
CA VAL A 332 -5.34 22.08 2.92
C VAL A 332 -4.25 21.73 3.90
N ALA A 333 -3.23 21.01 3.47
CA ALA A 333 -2.11 20.59 4.30
C ALA A 333 -0.87 21.47 4.01
N VAL A 334 -0.46 22.25 4.99
CA VAL A 334 0.68 23.14 4.86
C VAL A 334 1.82 22.65 5.75
N PRO A 335 3.06 22.51 5.25
CA PRO A 335 4.20 22.21 6.11
C PRO A 335 4.38 23.28 7.18
N ASN A 336 4.65 22.84 8.42
CA ASN A 336 4.86 23.75 9.54
C ASN A 336 6.27 24.37 9.50
N TYR A 337 6.45 25.43 8.70
CA TYR A 337 7.66 26.24 8.69
C TYR A 337 7.52 27.43 9.65
N PHE A 338 8.62 27.93 10.20
CA PHE A 338 8.66 29.04 11.17
C PHE A 338 8.05 30.37 10.69
N HIS A 339 7.60 30.47 9.44
CA HIS A 339 7.01 31.66 8.83
C HIS A 339 5.71 31.36 8.06
N SER A 340 4.99 30.30 8.42
CA SER A 340 3.67 30.04 7.84
C SER A 340 2.67 31.11 8.29
N VAL A 341 1.77 31.51 7.39
CA VAL A 341 0.69 32.44 7.73
C VAL A 341 -0.29 31.74 8.66
N ASP A 342 -0.40 32.22 9.90
CA ASP A 342 -1.34 31.69 10.87
C ASP A 342 -2.76 32.23 10.59
N PHE A 343 -3.63 31.37 10.07
CA PHE A 343 -5.05 31.69 10.00
C PHE A 343 -5.75 31.30 11.30
N THR A 344 -6.81 32.05 11.61
CA THR A 344 -7.71 31.71 12.72
C THR A 344 -9.04 31.16 12.19
N ARG A 345 -9.73 30.40 13.01
CA ARG A 345 -11.06 29.92 12.67
C ARG A 345 -12.00 31.09 12.35
N GLY A 346 -12.74 30.96 11.25
CA GLY A 346 -13.63 31.99 10.72
C GLY A 346 -12.95 33.01 9.80
N ALA A 347 -11.62 32.98 9.68
CA ALA A 347 -10.89 33.88 8.78
C ALA A 347 -11.23 33.61 7.31
N THR A 348 -11.23 34.67 6.50
CA THR A 348 -11.30 34.57 5.05
C THR A 348 -9.87 34.43 4.52
N ALA A 349 -9.69 33.47 3.60
CA ALA A 349 -8.44 33.20 2.92
C ALA A 349 -8.67 32.97 1.42
N TRP A 350 -7.59 32.79 0.70
CA TRP A 350 -7.61 32.43 -0.71
C TRP A 350 -6.95 31.06 -0.90
N LEU A 351 -7.54 30.24 -1.78
CA LEU A 351 -6.91 29.03 -2.28
C LEU A 351 -6.39 29.26 -3.68
N GLY A 352 -5.21 28.69 -3.97
CA GLY A 352 -4.63 28.59 -5.29
C GLY A 352 -4.45 27.13 -5.70
N VAL A 353 -4.74 26.78 -6.94
CA VAL A 353 -4.54 25.45 -7.50
C VAL A 353 -3.97 25.52 -8.91
N GLN A 354 -3.05 24.62 -9.23
CA GLN A 354 -2.53 24.39 -10.57
C GLN A 354 -3.38 23.30 -11.26
N ALA A 355 -3.69 23.45 -12.53
CA ALA A 355 -4.40 22.44 -13.32
C ALA A 355 -3.67 21.09 -13.32
N ALA A 356 -2.33 21.12 -13.30
CA ALA A 356 -1.49 19.93 -13.21
C ALA A 356 -1.63 19.17 -11.88
N SER A 357 -2.15 19.80 -10.81
CA SER A 357 -2.41 19.18 -9.50
C SER A 357 -3.81 18.58 -9.39
N VAL A 358 -4.65 18.82 -10.37
CA VAL A 358 -6.01 18.25 -10.43
C VAL A 358 -5.95 16.87 -11.07
N ILE A 359 -6.44 15.87 -10.35
CA ILE A 359 -6.43 14.47 -10.77
C ILE A 359 -7.84 14.12 -11.30
N ASP A 360 -7.90 13.67 -12.55
CA ASP A 360 -9.11 13.11 -13.13
C ASP A 360 -9.42 11.74 -12.51
N LEU A 361 -10.64 11.56 -12.00
CA LEU A 361 -11.12 10.32 -11.38
C LEU A 361 -12.31 9.73 -12.15
N GLY A 362 -12.57 10.25 -13.36
CA GLY A 362 -13.58 9.75 -14.26
C GLY A 362 -15.00 10.12 -13.88
N ARG A 363 -15.95 9.24 -14.21
CA ARG A 363 -17.38 9.46 -13.99
C ARG A 363 -17.73 9.51 -12.50
N ASN A 364 -18.45 10.56 -12.09
CA ASN A 364 -19.02 10.65 -10.75
C ASN A 364 -20.25 9.75 -10.61
N ARG A 365 -20.08 8.60 -9.93
CA ARG A 365 -21.15 7.60 -9.73
C ARG A 365 -22.03 7.88 -8.50
N ASP A 366 -21.65 8.81 -7.62
CA ASP A 366 -22.41 9.10 -6.38
C ASP A 366 -23.80 9.69 -6.66
N ASN A 367 -23.99 10.36 -7.81
CA ASN A 367 -25.29 10.93 -8.20
C ASN A 367 -26.29 9.92 -8.79
N GLU A 368 -25.87 8.70 -9.14
CA GLU A 368 -26.74 7.69 -9.74
C GLU A 368 -27.49 6.86 -8.70
N THR A 369 -26.90 6.66 -7.53
CA THR A 369 -27.52 5.90 -6.42
C THR A 369 -28.68 6.67 -5.79
N GLN A 370 -28.66 8.01 -5.80
CA GLN A 370 -29.77 8.82 -5.25
C GLN A 370 -30.96 8.97 -6.19
N GLN A 371 -30.81 8.70 -7.48
CA GLN A 371 -31.94 8.73 -8.44
C GLN A 371 -32.65 7.38 -8.60
N GLY A 372 -32.00 6.26 -8.23
CA GLY A 372 -32.57 4.91 -8.27
C GLY A 372 -33.49 4.55 -7.10
N GLU A 373 -33.41 5.28 -5.98
CA GLU A 373 -34.29 5.06 -4.80
C GLU A 373 -35.59 5.89 -4.81
N LYS A 374 -35.84 6.67 -5.87
CA LYS A 374 -37.08 7.50 -6.03
C LYS A 374 -38.00 7.03 -7.13
N THR A 375 -37.88 5.80 -7.60
CA THR A 375 -38.85 5.21 -8.56
C THR A 375 -39.51 3.98 -7.99
#